data_5cc2d8ff8ab2acd905b69ae03fc7494b
#
_entry.id   5cc2d8ff8ab2acd905b69ae03fc7494b
#
_cell.length_a   1.000
_cell.length_b   1.000
_cell.length_c   1.000
_cell.angle_alpha   90.00
_cell.angle_beta   90.00
_cell.angle_gamma   90.00
#
_symmetry.space_group_name_H-M   'P 1'
#
loop_
_entity.id
_entity.type
_entity.pdbx_description
1 polymer ?
#
loop_
_entity_poly.entity_id
_entity_poly.type
_entity_poly.pdbx_seq_one_letter_code
_entity_poly.pdbx_strand_id
1 'polypeptide(L)'
;MRVIRPVLALGLALAGTVVHSGDALRGGELYRQHCRGCHGDGGRPVLPTAPDFTQHTALLKPALALLAAIRRGRGAMPAYDGLLRDTEILDIVAHLRTLR
;
A
#
# COMPACT_ATOMS: atom_id res chain seq x y z
N MET A 1 52.86 -23.07 -28.40
CA MET A 1 51.43 -23.33 -28.10
C MET A 1 50.98 -22.35 -27.04
N ARG A 2 50.08 -21.47 -27.38
CA ARG A 2 49.44 -20.58 -26.39
C ARG A 2 48.25 -21.31 -25.77
N VAL A 3 48.33 -21.58 -24.47
CA VAL A 3 47.22 -22.14 -23.72
C VAL A 3 46.28 -20.97 -23.39
N ILE A 4 45.13 -20.89 -24.06
CA ILE A 4 44.11 -19.93 -23.69
C ILE A 4 43.39 -20.48 -22.46
N ARG A 5 43.66 -19.90 -21.30
CA ARG A 5 42.92 -20.21 -20.10
C ARG A 5 41.51 -19.57 -20.22
N PRO A 6 40.44 -20.32 -20.05
CA PRO A 6 39.11 -19.69 -19.99
C PRO A 6 39.07 -18.81 -18.76
N VAL A 7 38.87 -17.52 -18.99
CA VAL A 7 38.51 -16.58 -17.90
C VAL A 7 37.10 -16.90 -17.51
N LEU A 8 36.90 -17.57 -16.38
CA LEU A 8 35.57 -17.69 -15.80
C LEU A 8 35.14 -16.28 -15.35
N ALA A 9 34.29 -15.64 -16.14
CA ALA A 9 33.62 -14.45 -15.70
C ALA A 9 32.58 -14.87 -14.64
N LEU A 10 32.93 -14.62 -13.35
CA LEU A 10 31.96 -14.75 -12.27
C LEU A 10 30.93 -13.61 -12.42
N GLY A 11 29.82 -13.91 -13.05
CA GLY A 11 28.70 -12.98 -13.10
C GLY A 11 28.13 -12.81 -11.70
N LEU A 12 28.30 -11.62 -11.11
CA LEU A 12 27.63 -11.25 -9.87
C LEU A 12 26.13 -11.07 -10.19
N ALA A 13 25.32 -12.11 -9.91
CA ALA A 13 23.88 -11.97 -9.94
C ALA A 13 23.46 -11.10 -8.76
N LEU A 14 23.17 -9.81 -9.03
CA LEU A 14 22.49 -8.96 -8.07
C LEU A 14 21.05 -9.48 -7.94
N ALA A 15 20.80 -10.24 -6.87
CA ALA A 15 19.44 -10.54 -6.45
C ALA A 15 18.83 -9.23 -5.97
N GLY A 16 18.08 -8.54 -6.86
CA GLY A 16 17.30 -7.39 -6.48
C GLY A 16 16.21 -7.80 -5.50
N THR A 17 16.19 -7.21 -4.31
CA THR A 17 15.04 -7.31 -3.41
C THR A 17 13.91 -6.49 -4.02
N VAL A 18 12.81 -7.16 -4.40
CA VAL A 18 11.59 -6.47 -4.82
C VAL A 18 10.92 -5.93 -3.56
N VAL A 19 10.99 -4.61 -3.38
CA VAL A 19 10.23 -3.92 -2.33
C VAL A 19 8.84 -3.66 -2.87
N HIS A 20 7.81 -4.17 -2.17
CA HIS A 20 6.42 -3.88 -2.52
C HIS A 20 6.10 -2.42 -2.18
N SER A 21 5.96 -1.57 -3.21
CA SER A 21 5.69 -0.14 -3.06
C SER A 21 4.20 0.22 -3.04
N GLY A 22 3.33 -0.77 -3.18
CA GLY A 22 1.89 -0.60 -3.29
C GLY A 22 1.43 -0.39 -4.74
N ASP A 23 0.37 -1.10 -5.11
CA ASP A 23 -0.32 -1.00 -6.41
C ASP A 23 -1.60 -0.19 -6.22
N ALA A 24 -1.62 1.06 -6.71
CA ALA A 24 -2.76 1.95 -6.57
C ALA A 24 -4.00 1.47 -7.34
N LEU A 25 -3.84 0.78 -8.45
CA LEU A 25 -4.99 0.22 -9.21
C LEU A 25 -5.65 -0.91 -8.43
N ARG A 26 -4.85 -1.84 -7.93
CA ARG A 26 -5.34 -2.91 -7.07
C ARG A 26 -5.92 -2.35 -5.78
N GLY A 27 -5.26 -1.37 -5.20
CA GLY A 27 -5.73 -0.65 -4.01
C GLY A 27 -7.06 0.05 -4.22
N GLY A 28 -7.30 0.62 -5.40
CA GLY A 28 -8.58 1.22 -5.77
C GLY A 28 -9.72 0.22 -5.82
N GLU A 29 -9.48 -0.99 -6.34
CA GLU A 29 -10.47 -2.07 -6.33
C GLU A 29 -10.80 -2.51 -4.90
N LEU A 30 -9.79 -2.70 -4.06
CA LEU A 30 -9.97 -3.08 -2.66
C LEU A 30 -10.67 -1.98 -1.85
N TYR A 31 -10.32 -0.73 -2.12
CA TYR A 31 -10.96 0.43 -1.51
C TYR A 31 -12.46 0.47 -1.80
N ARG A 32 -12.86 0.24 -3.05
CA ARG A 32 -14.28 0.18 -3.41
C ARG A 32 -15.02 -0.95 -2.74
N GLN A 33 -14.36 -2.07 -2.49
CA GLN A 33 -14.98 -3.22 -1.82
C GLN A 33 -15.13 -3.03 -0.31
N HIS A 34 -14.16 -2.40 0.34
CA HIS A 34 -14.03 -2.42 1.80
C HIS A 34 -14.10 -1.07 2.49
N CYS A 35 -13.84 0.02 1.80
CA CYS A 35 -13.58 1.32 2.42
C CYS A 35 -14.57 2.41 2.03
N ARG A 36 -15.07 2.40 0.81
CA ARG A 36 -15.87 3.51 0.26
C ARG A 36 -17.15 3.78 1.02
N GLY A 37 -17.74 2.77 1.66
CA GLY A 37 -19.01 2.91 2.38
C GLY A 37 -18.96 3.95 3.49
N CYS A 38 -17.82 4.10 4.15
CA CYS A 38 -17.59 5.10 5.19
C CYS A 38 -16.71 6.26 4.71
N HIS A 39 -15.72 5.97 3.87
CA HIS A 39 -14.74 6.95 3.41
C HIS A 39 -15.11 7.67 2.12
N GLY A 40 -16.16 7.23 1.44
CA GLY A 40 -16.63 7.82 0.18
C GLY A 40 -15.81 7.37 -1.04
N ASP A 41 -16.40 7.40 -2.23
CA ASP A 41 -15.75 6.95 -3.47
C ASP A 41 -14.47 7.72 -3.80
N GLY A 42 -14.49 9.04 -3.58
CA GLY A 42 -13.36 9.93 -3.85
C GLY A 42 -12.55 10.28 -2.60
N GLY A 43 -12.80 9.63 -1.48
CA GLY A 43 -12.11 9.88 -0.21
C GLY A 43 -12.73 10.97 0.65
N ARG A 44 -13.78 11.62 0.20
CA ARG A 44 -14.60 12.53 1.04
C ARG A 44 -15.49 11.68 1.93
N PRO A 45 -15.42 11.86 3.26
CA PRO A 45 -16.09 10.96 4.18
C PRO A 45 -17.60 11.01 4.07
N VAL A 46 -18.22 9.84 4.08
CA VAL A 46 -19.67 9.68 4.30
C VAL A 46 -19.96 9.66 5.79
N LEU A 47 -19.12 8.93 6.54
CA LEU A 47 -19.19 8.91 8.00
C LEU A 47 -18.55 10.17 8.58
N PRO A 48 -19.25 10.99 9.41
CA PRO A 48 -18.75 12.30 9.86
C PRO A 48 -17.42 12.24 10.66
N THR A 49 -17.16 11.11 11.30
CA THR A 49 -15.92 10.93 12.10
C THR A 49 -14.73 10.43 11.30
N ALA A 50 -14.94 10.04 10.03
CA ALA A 50 -13.86 9.56 9.18
C ALA A 50 -13.03 10.75 8.63
N PRO A 51 -11.72 10.58 8.43
CA PRO A 51 -10.88 11.62 7.84
C PRO A 51 -11.25 11.86 6.39
N ASP A 52 -11.03 13.09 5.93
CA ASP A 52 -11.16 13.45 4.52
C ASP A 52 -9.83 13.20 3.80
N PHE A 53 -9.77 12.15 2.99
CA PHE A 53 -8.55 11.78 2.26
C PHE A 53 -8.21 12.73 1.11
N THR A 54 -9.10 13.63 0.74
CA THR A 54 -8.81 14.70 -0.23
C THR A 54 -7.98 15.83 0.38
N GLN A 55 -7.92 15.87 1.72
CA GLN A 55 -7.09 16.82 2.45
C GLN A 55 -5.67 16.25 2.60
N HIS A 56 -4.68 17.02 2.17
CA HIS A 56 -3.28 16.62 2.18
C HIS A 56 -2.80 16.15 3.56
N THR A 57 -3.25 16.82 4.62
CA THR A 57 -2.84 16.54 6.00
C THR A 57 -3.29 15.17 6.52
N ALA A 58 -4.38 14.60 5.97
CA ALA A 58 -4.92 13.32 6.42
C ALA A 58 -3.97 12.14 6.19
N LEU A 59 -3.06 12.25 5.23
CA LEU A 59 -2.17 11.17 4.79
C LEU A 59 -0.67 11.48 4.98
N LEU A 60 -0.34 12.41 5.88
CA LEU A 60 1.06 12.78 6.14
C LEU A 60 1.86 11.71 6.87
N LYS A 61 1.21 10.70 7.44
CA LYS A 61 1.88 9.61 8.14
C LYS A 61 2.59 8.68 7.14
N PRO A 62 3.71 8.05 7.56
CA PRO A 62 4.37 7.03 6.76
C PRO A 62 3.43 5.86 6.41
N ALA A 63 3.67 5.20 5.27
CA ALA A 63 2.83 4.09 4.81
C ALA A 63 2.66 2.98 5.85
N LEU A 64 3.72 2.65 6.60
CA LEU A 64 3.64 1.62 7.63
C LEU A 64 2.78 2.04 8.82
N ALA A 65 2.70 3.33 9.13
CA ALA A 65 1.80 3.82 10.18
C ALA A 65 0.33 3.74 9.73
N LEU A 66 0.05 4.03 8.46
CA LEU A 66 -1.28 3.86 7.87
C LEU A 66 -1.68 2.38 7.81
N LEU A 67 -0.75 1.51 7.43
CA LEU A 67 -0.93 0.06 7.47
C LEU A 67 -1.35 -0.40 8.87
N ALA A 68 -0.61 -0.01 9.89
CA ALA A 68 -0.90 -0.38 11.27
C ALA A 68 -2.27 0.12 11.74
N ALA A 69 -2.67 1.33 11.36
CA ALA A 69 -3.97 1.91 11.69
C ALA A 69 -5.12 1.14 11.04
N ILE A 70 -4.99 0.77 9.78
CA ILE A 70 -6.02 -0.01 9.06
C ILE A 70 -6.12 -1.43 9.62
N ARG A 71 -5.01 -2.04 9.98
CA ARG A 71 -5.02 -3.37 10.62
C ARG A 71 -5.75 -3.37 11.95
N ARG A 72 -5.52 -2.36 12.78
CA ARG A 72 -6.14 -2.27 14.12
C ARG A 72 -7.59 -1.85 14.10
N GLY A 73 -7.98 -1.00 13.14
CA GLY A 73 -9.22 -0.27 13.22
C GLY A 73 -9.22 0.78 14.33
N ARG A 74 -10.27 1.58 14.38
CA ARG A 74 -10.46 2.60 15.43
C ARG A 74 -11.91 3.03 15.47
N GLY A 75 -12.54 3.00 16.65
CA GLY A 75 -13.93 3.41 16.81
C GLY A 75 -14.85 2.63 15.87
N ALA A 76 -15.60 3.31 15.02
CA ALA A 76 -16.49 2.68 14.05
C ALA A 76 -15.76 2.00 12.90
N MET A 77 -14.48 2.29 12.68
CA MET A 77 -13.68 1.64 11.65
C MET A 77 -13.27 0.23 12.12
N PRO A 78 -13.68 -0.81 11.40
CA PRO A 78 -13.33 -2.18 11.77
C PRO A 78 -11.83 -2.45 11.60
N ALA A 79 -11.33 -3.47 12.29
CA ALA A 79 -9.99 -3.98 12.11
C ALA A 79 -9.92 -4.89 10.89
N TYR A 80 -8.94 -4.69 10.03
CA TYR A 80 -8.73 -5.50 8.83
C TYR A 80 -7.65 -6.56 8.98
N ASP A 81 -7.07 -6.69 10.18
CA ASP A 81 -6.16 -7.80 10.49
C ASP A 81 -6.88 -9.14 10.32
N GLY A 82 -6.29 -10.02 9.53
CA GLY A 82 -6.91 -11.31 9.18
C GLY A 82 -7.92 -11.27 8.03
N LEU A 83 -8.39 -10.10 7.60
CA LEU A 83 -9.27 -9.91 6.43
C LEU A 83 -8.50 -9.52 5.18
N LEU A 84 -7.53 -8.62 5.33
CA LEU A 84 -6.66 -8.16 4.27
C LEU A 84 -5.21 -8.45 4.65
N ARG A 85 -4.43 -8.87 3.65
CA ARG A 85 -2.98 -9.01 3.79
C ARG A 85 -2.32 -7.65 3.86
N ASP A 86 -1.15 -7.58 4.45
CA ASP A 86 -0.38 -6.33 4.54
C ASP A 86 -0.09 -5.73 3.17
N THR A 87 0.21 -6.57 2.17
CA THR A 87 0.42 -6.11 0.78
C THR A 87 -0.83 -5.49 0.19
N GLU A 88 -2.00 -6.04 0.49
CA GLU A 88 -3.29 -5.48 0.04
C GLU A 88 -3.59 -4.15 0.72
N ILE A 89 -3.29 -4.03 2.00
CA ILE A 89 -3.44 -2.75 2.72
C ILE A 89 -2.47 -1.70 2.18
N LEU A 90 -1.24 -2.07 1.85
CA LEU A 90 -0.28 -1.16 1.21
C LEU A 90 -0.74 -0.72 -0.19
N ASP A 91 -1.41 -1.58 -0.93
CA ASP A 91 -2.06 -1.22 -2.19
C ASP A 91 -3.15 -0.16 -1.96
N ILE A 92 -3.98 -0.35 -0.93
CA ILE A 92 -4.99 0.63 -0.53
C ILE A 92 -4.35 1.96 -0.16
N VAL A 93 -3.28 1.96 0.64
CA VAL A 93 -2.54 3.17 1.00
C VAL A 93 -2.02 3.90 -0.23
N ALA A 94 -1.49 3.17 -1.21
CA ALA A 94 -1.06 3.76 -2.49
C ALA A 94 -2.23 4.43 -3.22
N HIS A 95 -3.41 3.80 -3.23
CA HIS A 95 -4.62 4.39 -3.80
C HIS A 95 -5.05 5.66 -3.05
N LEU A 96 -5.08 5.63 -1.71
CA LEU A 96 -5.45 6.80 -0.90
C LEU A 96 -4.64 8.04 -1.27
N ARG A 97 -3.35 7.87 -1.58
CA ARG A 97 -2.45 8.96 -1.95
C ARG A 97 -2.72 9.53 -3.34
N THR A 98 -3.57 8.92 -4.12
CA THR A 98 -4.05 9.46 -5.41
C THR A 98 -5.31 10.31 -5.26
N LEU A 99 -5.97 10.25 -4.11
CA LEU A 99 -7.23 10.98 -3.86
C LEU A 99 -6.94 12.46 -3.59
N ARG A 100 -7.65 13.34 -4.31
CA ARG A 100 -7.49 14.80 -4.21
C ARG A 100 -8.81 15.51 -4.42
#